data_8c9daaa3050a2fbc7bc6c97f44f53d83
#
_entry.id   8c9daaa3050a2fbc7bc6c97f44f53d83
#
_cell.length_a   1.000
_cell.length_b   1.000
_cell.length_c   1.000
_cell.angle_alpha   90.00
_cell.angle_beta   90.00
_cell.angle_gamma   90.00
#
_symmetry.space_group_name_H-M   'P 1'
#
loop_
_entity.id
_entity.type
_entity.pdbx_description
1 polymer ?
#
loop_
_entity_poly.entity_id
_entity_poly.type
_entity_poly.pdbx_seq_one_letter_code
_entity_poly.pdbx_strand_id
1 'polypeptide(L)'
;MNKEKKISYLVLIRHGQSEWNEQNLFTGWKNPPLTEKGIKEAENAGEKIKSLQIIFSHYFTSALIRAQETGEIILNTLQQKDLIKVKDQNLNERDYGDLSGLNKDEARKEWGEDQVHVWRRSYDTPPPGGESLKDTSMRVLPYFETEIKPLVKNGNNVLVCAHGNSLRSLIMSLENISSEEIVNVEIGTGEPILYSFNSGESFKKETL
;
A
#
# COMPACT_ATOMS: atom_id res chain seq x y z
N MET A 1 18.10 -5.78 34.52
CA MET A 1 17.10 -4.78 34.11
C MET A 1 16.26 -5.42 33.02
N ASN A 2 15.01 -5.81 33.31
CA ASN A 2 14.06 -6.23 32.28
C ASN A 2 13.80 -5.01 31.38
N LYS A 3 14.30 -5.05 30.14
CA LYS A 3 13.80 -4.12 29.12
C LYS A 3 12.32 -4.45 28.95
N GLU A 4 11.45 -3.55 29.35
CA GLU A 4 10.04 -3.64 29.00
C GLU A 4 9.97 -3.89 27.48
N LYS A 5 9.30 -4.98 27.08
CA LYS A 5 9.09 -5.31 25.68
C LYS A 5 8.23 -4.21 25.07
N LYS A 6 8.86 -3.31 24.34
CA LYS A 6 8.16 -2.20 23.67
C LYS A 6 7.51 -2.74 22.40
N ILE A 7 6.20 -2.73 22.35
CA ILE A 7 5.44 -3.03 21.13
C ILE A 7 5.56 -1.84 20.20
N SER A 8 5.83 -2.09 18.94
CA SER A 8 5.81 -1.12 17.84
C SER A 8 4.79 -1.53 16.79
N TYR A 9 4.34 -0.56 16.01
CA TYR A 9 3.27 -0.73 15.06
C TYR A 9 3.70 -0.33 13.66
N LEU A 10 3.27 -1.13 12.68
CA LEU A 10 3.30 -0.84 11.27
C LEU A 10 1.87 -0.72 10.77
N VAL A 11 1.49 0.44 10.27
CA VAL A 11 0.18 0.67 9.65
C VAL A 11 0.35 0.80 8.15
N LEU A 12 -0.30 -0.07 7.38
CA LEU A 12 -0.33 -0.04 5.93
C LEU A 12 -1.67 0.54 5.46
N ILE A 13 -1.65 1.46 4.52
CA ILE A 13 -2.86 2.09 3.95
C ILE A 13 -2.75 2.12 2.43
N ARG A 14 -3.75 1.60 1.74
CA ARG A 14 -3.95 1.90 0.33
C ARG A 14 -4.54 3.30 0.19
N HIS A 15 -4.01 4.08 -0.77
CA HIS A 15 -4.56 5.41 -1.08
C HIS A 15 -6.07 5.38 -1.29
N GLY A 16 -6.73 6.50 -1.01
CA GLY A 16 -8.15 6.71 -1.28
C GLY A 16 -8.48 6.62 -2.79
N GLN A 17 -9.76 6.54 -3.13
CA GLN A 17 -10.19 6.47 -4.52
C GLN A 17 -9.59 7.63 -5.32
N SER A 18 -8.91 7.33 -6.44
CA SER A 18 -8.45 8.32 -7.43
C SER A 18 -9.46 8.48 -8.56
N GLU A 19 -9.36 9.56 -9.33
CA GLU A 19 -10.19 9.79 -10.51
C GLU A 19 -10.16 8.62 -11.49
N TRP A 20 -8.99 8.01 -11.71
CA TRP A 20 -8.86 6.86 -12.59
C TRP A 20 -9.39 5.55 -12.00
N ASN A 21 -9.45 5.44 -10.66
CA ASN A 21 -10.20 4.35 -10.04
C ASN A 21 -11.71 4.49 -10.29
N GLU A 22 -12.25 5.70 -10.15
CA GLU A 22 -13.65 5.99 -10.41
C GLU A 22 -14.04 5.74 -11.87
N GLN A 23 -13.18 6.14 -12.81
CA GLN A 23 -13.36 5.94 -14.26
C GLN A 23 -13.08 4.51 -14.72
N ASN A 24 -12.74 3.58 -13.81
CA ASN A 24 -12.38 2.19 -14.10
C ASN A 24 -11.17 2.05 -15.07
N LEU A 25 -10.19 2.95 -14.97
CA LEU A 25 -8.99 2.92 -15.79
C LEU A 25 -7.84 2.15 -15.11
N PHE A 26 -6.94 1.59 -15.93
CA PHE A 26 -5.64 1.12 -15.46
C PHE A 26 -4.77 2.33 -15.11
N THR A 27 -4.33 2.45 -13.86
CA THR A 27 -3.61 3.65 -13.41
C THR A 27 -2.09 3.51 -13.51
N GLY A 28 -1.54 2.44 -12.95
CA GLY A 28 -0.08 2.25 -12.91
C GLY A 28 0.65 3.45 -12.31
N TRP A 29 1.69 3.92 -12.99
CA TRP A 29 2.51 5.05 -12.59
C TRP A 29 1.97 6.42 -13.06
N LYS A 30 0.84 6.45 -13.77
CA LYS A 30 0.13 7.71 -14.02
C LYS A 30 -0.35 8.31 -12.71
N ASN A 31 -0.51 9.62 -12.71
CA ASN A 31 -0.58 10.39 -11.45
C ASN A 31 -1.89 11.20 -11.29
N PRO A 32 -3.08 10.55 -11.42
CA PRO A 32 -4.36 11.21 -11.15
C PRO A 32 -4.50 11.54 -9.65
N PRO A 33 -5.19 12.65 -9.31
CA PRO A 33 -5.49 13.02 -7.93
C PRO A 33 -6.56 12.13 -7.30
N LEU A 34 -6.82 12.34 -6.01
CA LEU A 34 -7.95 11.77 -5.30
C LEU A 34 -9.27 12.37 -5.76
N THR A 35 -10.34 11.58 -5.69
CA THR A 35 -11.73 12.09 -5.76
C THR A 35 -12.17 12.63 -4.40
N GLU A 36 -13.30 13.35 -4.35
CA GLU A 36 -13.92 13.73 -3.06
C GLU A 36 -14.18 12.51 -2.16
N LYS A 37 -14.58 11.38 -2.75
CA LYS A 37 -14.74 10.12 -2.03
C LYS A 37 -13.39 9.63 -1.48
N GLY A 38 -12.32 9.70 -2.27
CA GLY A 38 -10.97 9.30 -1.82
C GLY A 38 -10.45 10.16 -0.66
N ILE A 39 -10.77 11.46 -0.67
CA ILE A 39 -10.46 12.37 0.44
C ILE A 39 -11.20 11.93 1.72
N LYS A 40 -12.51 11.65 1.63
CA LYS A 40 -13.32 11.15 2.76
C LYS A 40 -12.83 9.78 3.27
N GLU A 41 -12.42 8.89 2.37
CA GLU A 41 -11.80 7.60 2.74
C GLU A 41 -10.53 7.82 3.56
N ALA A 42 -9.68 8.78 3.19
CA ALA A 42 -8.47 9.13 3.92
C ALA A 42 -8.77 9.77 5.30
N GLU A 43 -9.76 10.66 5.39
CA GLU A 43 -10.22 11.24 6.66
C GLU A 43 -10.73 10.15 7.60
N ASN A 44 -11.58 9.24 7.11
CA ASN A 44 -12.10 8.11 7.89
C ASN A 44 -10.99 7.18 8.37
N ALA A 45 -9.98 6.91 7.51
CA ALA A 45 -8.80 6.15 7.91
C ALA A 45 -8.05 6.85 9.06
N GLY A 46 -7.89 8.17 8.98
CA GLY A 46 -7.30 8.97 10.04
C GLY A 46 -8.05 8.83 11.37
N GLU A 47 -9.39 8.92 11.37
CA GLU A 47 -10.18 8.75 12.58
C GLU A 47 -10.11 7.32 13.17
N LYS A 48 -10.11 6.28 12.31
CA LYS A 48 -9.88 4.89 12.75
C LYS A 48 -8.53 4.74 13.46
N ILE A 49 -7.45 5.26 12.85
CA ILE A 49 -6.10 5.17 13.42
C ILE A 49 -5.98 5.99 14.71
N LYS A 50 -6.66 7.14 14.79
CA LYS A 50 -6.65 8.02 15.96
C LYS A 50 -7.17 7.30 17.21
N SER A 51 -8.17 6.43 17.08
CA SER A 51 -8.70 5.62 18.17
C SER A 51 -7.64 4.68 18.79
N LEU A 52 -6.60 4.32 18.05
CA LEU A 52 -5.52 3.45 18.51
C LEU A 52 -4.47 4.19 19.34
N GLN A 53 -4.49 5.52 19.36
CA GLN A 53 -3.54 6.37 20.09
C GLN A 53 -2.06 6.11 19.72
N ILE A 54 -1.81 5.68 18.49
CA ILE A 54 -0.45 5.42 17.98
C ILE A 54 0.21 6.75 17.63
N ILE A 55 1.39 7.00 18.18
CA ILE A 55 2.25 8.12 17.78
C ILE A 55 3.28 7.59 16.80
N PHE A 56 3.23 8.07 15.56
CA PHE A 56 4.17 7.70 14.51
C PHE A 56 5.45 8.52 14.60
N SER A 57 6.57 7.90 14.27
CA SER A 57 7.87 8.58 14.11
C SER A 57 8.24 8.74 12.63
N HIS A 58 7.72 7.87 11.76
CA HIS A 58 8.04 7.85 10.34
C HIS A 58 6.77 7.65 9.50
N TYR A 59 6.74 8.34 8.37
CA TYR A 59 5.76 8.16 7.32
C TYR A 59 6.45 7.87 5.99
N PHE A 60 6.14 6.75 5.38
CA PHE A 60 6.62 6.35 4.07
C PHE A 60 5.48 6.38 3.06
N THR A 61 5.77 6.88 1.86
CA THR A 61 4.81 6.91 0.76
C THR A 61 5.50 6.76 -0.58
N SER A 62 4.72 6.50 -1.63
CA SER A 62 5.22 6.41 -2.99
C SER A 62 5.53 7.79 -3.60
N ALA A 63 6.10 7.78 -4.80
CA ALA A 63 6.28 8.99 -5.60
C ALA A 63 4.96 9.50 -6.23
N LEU A 64 3.83 8.81 -6.06
CA LEU A 64 2.54 9.12 -6.70
C LEU A 64 1.64 9.93 -5.77
N ILE A 65 1.06 11.03 -6.31
CA ILE A 65 0.35 12.05 -5.53
C ILE A 65 -0.82 11.50 -4.71
N ARG A 66 -1.61 10.58 -5.25
CA ARG A 66 -2.76 10.00 -4.55
C ARG A 66 -2.40 9.30 -3.23
N ALA A 67 -1.23 8.66 -3.15
CA ALA A 67 -0.74 8.06 -1.92
C ALA A 67 -0.20 9.12 -0.95
N GLN A 68 0.49 10.13 -1.48
CA GLN A 68 0.99 11.25 -0.69
C GLN A 68 -0.16 12.04 -0.06
N GLU A 69 -1.16 12.43 -0.85
CA GLU A 69 -2.34 13.16 -0.37
C GLU A 69 -3.11 12.37 0.69
N THR A 70 -3.32 11.06 0.46
CA THR A 70 -3.97 10.20 1.46
C THR A 70 -3.23 10.23 2.79
N GLY A 71 -1.91 10.04 2.77
CA GLY A 71 -1.10 10.06 3.99
C GLY A 71 -1.08 11.43 4.69
N GLU A 72 -1.01 12.54 3.93
CA GLU A 72 -1.06 13.88 4.51
C GLU A 72 -2.41 14.17 5.17
N ILE A 73 -3.53 13.74 4.56
CA ILE A 73 -4.87 13.86 5.17
C ILE A 73 -4.94 13.08 6.47
N ILE A 74 -4.46 11.84 6.49
CA ILE A 74 -4.39 11.01 7.70
C ILE A 74 -3.57 11.71 8.79
N LEU A 75 -2.36 12.18 8.48
CA LEU A 75 -1.50 12.85 9.43
C LEU A 75 -2.09 14.15 9.97
N ASN A 76 -2.84 14.89 9.13
CA ASN A 76 -3.58 16.06 9.56
C ASN A 76 -4.69 15.70 10.57
N THR A 77 -5.46 14.64 10.30
CA THR A 77 -6.52 14.13 11.20
C THR A 77 -5.93 13.67 12.54
N LEU A 78 -4.76 13.04 12.52
CA LEU A 78 -4.02 12.61 13.70
C LEU A 78 -3.36 13.78 14.46
N GLN A 79 -3.25 14.96 13.85
CA GLN A 79 -2.45 16.10 14.33
C GLN A 79 -0.96 15.76 14.53
N GLN A 80 -0.43 14.84 13.69
CA GLN A 80 0.95 14.38 13.73
C GLN A 80 1.69 14.85 12.48
N LYS A 81 2.30 16.03 12.53
CA LYS A 81 3.01 16.62 11.39
C LYS A 81 4.53 16.56 11.54
N ASP A 82 5.02 16.52 12.77
CA ASP A 82 6.44 16.56 13.11
C ASP A 82 7.02 15.14 13.17
N LEU A 83 7.09 14.47 12.01
CA LEU A 83 7.68 13.16 11.86
C LEU A 83 8.52 13.09 10.58
N ILE A 84 9.40 12.09 10.47
CA ILE A 84 10.22 11.88 9.30
C ILE A 84 9.33 11.37 8.16
N LYS A 85 9.30 12.12 7.05
CA LYS A 85 8.52 11.80 5.84
C LYS A 85 9.45 11.38 4.70
N VAL A 86 9.24 10.20 4.16
CA VAL A 86 10.04 9.62 3.08
C VAL A 86 9.13 9.28 1.91
N LYS A 87 9.50 9.77 0.71
CA LYS A 87 8.84 9.45 -0.56
C LYS A 87 9.80 8.62 -1.40
N ASP A 88 9.36 7.45 -1.86
CA ASP A 88 10.20 6.58 -2.66
C ASP A 88 9.41 5.84 -3.75
N GLN A 89 9.96 5.80 -4.97
CA GLN A 89 9.35 5.11 -6.11
C GLN A 89 9.26 3.58 -5.92
N ASN A 90 10.07 2.99 -5.05
CA ASN A 90 9.98 1.58 -4.73
C ASN A 90 8.60 1.21 -4.13
N LEU A 91 7.87 2.18 -3.55
CA LEU A 91 6.51 2.01 -3.06
C LEU A 91 5.42 2.33 -4.10
N ASN A 92 5.78 2.68 -5.35
CA ASN A 92 4.81 2.95 -6.41
C ASN A 92 3.90 1.75 -6.68
N GLU A 93 2.75 2.03 -7.29
CA GLU A 93 1.87 1.00 -7.83
C GLU A 93 2.60 0.15 -8.89
N ARG A 94 2.12 -1.05 -9.14
CA ARG A 94 2.54 -1.86 -10.28
C ARG A 94 2.35 -1.07 -11.56
N ASP A 95 3.37 -1.06 -12.41
CA ASP A 95 3.25 -0.45 -13.73
C ASP A 95 2.37 -1.35 -14.63
N TYR A 96 1.38 -0.73 -15.27
CA TYR A 96 0.51 -1.43 -16.21
C TYR A 96 0.96 -1.31 -17.66
N GLY A 97 2.13 -0.68 -17.92
CA GLY A 97 2.69 -0.54 -19.26
C GLY A 97 1.69 0.02 -20.27
N ASP A 98 1.51 -0.67 -21.38
CA ASP A 98 0.63 -0.25 -22.49
C ASP A 98 -0.86 -0.20 -22.09
N LEU A 99 -1.27 -0.85 -21.01
CA LEU A 99 -2.64 -0.76 -20.50
C LEU A 99 -2.93 0.53 -19.73
N SER A 100 -1.90 1.29 -19.33
CA SER A 100 -2.08 2.50 -18.51
C SER A 100 -2.93 3.56 -19.23
N GLY A 101 -4.05 3.94 -18.62
CA GLY A 101 -5.03 4.87 -19.18
C GLY A 101 -6.19 4.22 -19.92
N LEU A 102 -6.11 2.92 -20.22
CA LEU A 102 -7.21 2.21 -20.85
C LEU A 102 -8.32 1.87 -19.87
N ASN A 103 -9.56 1.90 -20.33
CA ASN A 103 -10.69 1.43 -19.55
C ASN A 103 -10.65 -0.10 -19.47
N LYS A 104 -10.87 -0.64 -18.25
CA LYS A 104 -10.75 -2.09 -18.00
C LYS A 104 -11.79 -2.92 -18.75
N ASP A 105 -12.99 -2.36 -18.99
CA ASP A 105 -14.05 -3.07 -19.71
C ASP A 105 -13.80 -3.03 -21.23
N GLU A 106 -13.23 -1.94 -21.75
CA GLU A 106 -12.78 -1.86 -23.14
C GLU A 106 -11.61 -2.79 -23.40
N ALA A 107 -10.64 -2.85 -22.49
CA ALA A 107 -9.53 -3.79 -22.55
C ALA A 107 -10.02 -5.24 -22.62
N ARG A 108 -11.04 -5.63 -21.81
CA ARG A 108 -11.65 -6.96 -21.87
C ARG A 108 -12.30 -7.26 -23.23
N LYS A 109 -12.92 -6.26 -23.84
CA LYS A 109 -13.53 -6.42 -25.18
C LYS A 109 -12.47 -6.60 -26.26
N GLU A 110 -11.32 -5.93 -26.13
CA GLU A 110 -10.24 -5.95 -27.12
C GLU A 110 -9.38 -7.22 -27.03
N TRP A 111 -8.95 -7.60 -25.81
CA TRP A 111 -8.02 -8.73 -25.60
C TRP A 111 -8.66 -9.99 -24.99
N GLY A 112 -9.94 -9.94 -24.70
CA GLY A 112 -10.66 -11.02 -24.02
C GLY A 112 -10.54 -10.96 -22.49
N GLU A 113 -11.58 -11.46 -21.82
CA GLU A 113 -11.69 -11.40 -20.35
C GLU A 113 -10.57 -12.20 -19.68
N ASP A 114 -10.28 -13.41 -20.18
CA ASP A 114 -9.25 -14.29 -19.61
C ASP A 114 -7.86 -13.66 -19.68
N GLN A 115 -7.50 -13.06 -20.83
CA GLN A 115 -6.19 -12.42 -20.96
C GLN A 115 -6.05 -11.21 -20.03
N VAL A 116 -7.08 -10.36 -19.94
CA VAL A 116 -7.06 -9.20 -19.03
C VAL A 116 -7.07 -9.66 -17.59
N HIS A 117 -7.78 -10.74 -17.26
CA HIS A 117 -7.74 -11.35 -15.94
C HIS A 117 -6.34 -11.83 -15.58
N VAL A 118 -5.65 -12.54 -16.50
CA VAL A 118 -4.26 -12.98 -16.29
C VAL A 118 -3.35 -11.79 -16.01
N TRP A 119 -3.38 -10.73 -16.82
CA TRP A 119 -2.55 -9.53 -16.57
C TRP A 119 -2.85 -8.84 -15.24
N ARG A 120 -4.10 -8.92 -14.76
CA ARG A 120 -4.50 -8.28 -13.51
C ARG A 120 -4.25 -9.13 -12.27
N ARG A 121 -4.33 -10.44 -12.39
CA ARG A 121 -4.44 -11.38 -11.27
C ARG A 121 -3.40 -12.50 -11.30
N SER A 122 -2.54 -12.59 -12.28
CA SER A 122 -1.40 -13.50 -12.23
C SER A 122 -0.28 -12.90 -11.37
N TYR A 123 0.48 -13.76 -10.71
CA TYR A 123 1.63 -13.34 -9.90
C TYR A 123 2.81 -12.92 -10.77
N ASP A 124 3.09 -13.65 -11.85
CA ASP A 124 4.33 -13.56 -12.65
C ASP A 124 4.13 -13.16 -14.12
N THR A 125 2.89 -13.00 -14.57
CA THR A 125 2.60 -12.62 -15.96
C THR A 125 2.31 -11.12 -16.06
N PRO A 126 3.24 -10.29 -16.59
CA PRO A 126 3.05 -8.86 -16.74
C PRO A 126 2.14 -8.52 -17.93
N PRO A 127 1.45 -7.37 -17.92
CA PRO A 127 0.90 -6.77 -19.12
C PRO A 127 2.04 -6.30 -20.06
N PRO A 128 1.77 -6.08 -21.36
CA PRO A 128 2.76 -5.57 -22.29
C PRO A 128 3.42 -4.28 -21.79
N GLY A 129 4.75 -4.26 -21.75
CA GLY A 129 5.53 -3.12 -21.29
C GLY A 129 5.40 -2.77 -19.78
N GLY A 130 4.72 -3.61 -19.00
CA GLY A 130 4.45 -3.36 -17.57
C GLY A 130 5.10 -4.35 -16.62
N GLU A 131 4.68 -4.30 -15.36
CA GLU A 131 5.14 -5.16 -14.26
C GLU A 131 4.12 -6.26 -13.94
N SER A 132 4.60 -7.46 -13.60
CA SER A 132 3.86 -8.45 -12.83
C SER A 132 3.85 -8.07 -11.34
N LEU A 133 3.07 -8.79 -10.51
CA LEU A 133 3.17 -8.63 -9.07
C LEU A 133 4.55 -9.06 -8.54
N LYS A 134 5.16 -10.08 -9.16
CA LYS A 134 6.52 -10.52 -8.88
C LYS A 134 7.54 -9.39 -9.12
N ASP A 135 7.46 -8.70 -10.27
CA ASP A 135 8.35 -7.58 -10.58
C ASP A 135 8.17 -6.43 -9.58
N THR A 136 6.92 -6.09 -9.24
CA THR A 136 6.61 -5.13 -8.19
C THR A 136 7.26 -5.54 -6.85
N SER A 137 7.15 -6.82 -6.47
CA SER A 137 7.73 -7.36 -5.25
C SER A 137 9.26 -7.28 -5.23
N MET A 138 9.92 -7.44 -6.38
CA MET A 138 11.38 -7.36 -6.50
C MET A 138 11.96 -5.98 -6.17
N ARG A 139 11.17 -4.91 -6.24
CA ARG A 139 11.59 -3.56 -5.80
C ARG A 139 11.04 -3.19 -4.42
N VAL A 140 9.80 -3.60 -4.10
CA VAL A 140 9.15 -3.24 -2.84
C VAL A 140 9.80 -3.95 -1.66
N LEU A 141 10.06 -5.28 -1.76
CA LEU A 141 10.54 -6.06 -0.64
C LEU A 141 11.96 -5.70 -0.19
N PRO A 142 12.96 -5.54 -1.07
CA PRO A 142 14.28 -5.08 -0.63
C PRO A 142 14.21 -3.71 0.07
N TYR A 143 13.44 -2.78 -0.45
CA TYR A 143 13.23 -1.47 0.16
C TYR A 143 12.60 -1.58 1.56
N PHE A 144 11.57 -2.41 1.71
CA PHE A 144 10.96 -2.66 3.01
C PHE A 144 11.94 -3.25 4.02
N GLU A 145 12.73 -4.25 3.60
CA GLU A 145 13.68 -4.94 4.48
C GLU A 145 14.84 -4.03 4.94
N THR A 146 15.25 -3.07 4.10
CA THR A 146 16.37 -2.16 4.42
C THR A 146 15.94 -0.87 5.11
N GLU A 147 14.82 -0.27 4.69
CA GLU A 147 14.43 1.08 5.13
C GLU A 147 13.31 1.09 6.18
N ILE A 148 12.32 0.21 6.06
CA ILE A 148 11.10 0.28 6.89
C ILE A 148 11.14 -0.70 8.05
N LYS A 149 11.37 -1.97 7.76
CA LYS A 149 11.33 -3.06 8.75
C LYS A 149 12.30 -2.87 9.92
N PRO A 150 13.55 -2.38 9.72
CA PRO A 150 14.47 -2.11 10.82
C PRO A 150 13.95 -1.04 11.79
N LEU A 151 13.26 -0.01 11.29
CA LEU A 151 12.66 1.03 12.13
C LEU A 151 11.62 0.43 13.07
N VAL A 152 10.70 -0.39 12.54
CA VAL A 152 9.69 -1.05 13.36
C VAL A 152 10.33 -1.98 14.38
N LYS A 153 11.32 -2.78 13.95
CA LYS A 153 12.06 -3.67 14.87
C LYS A 153 12.81 -2.93 15.98
N ASN A 154 13.19 -1.69 15.73
CA ASN A 154 13.84 -0.81 16.72
C ASN A 154 12.84 -0.05 17.61
N GLY A 155 11.55 -0.39 17.56
CA GLY A 155 10.52 0.19 18.44
C GLY A 155 9.89 1.47 17.92
N ASN A 156 10.04 1.79 16.61
CA ASN A 156 9.38 2.93 15.98
C ASN A 156 8.02 2.52 15.41
N ASN A 157 7.03 3.40 15.54
CA ASN A 157 5.77 3.24 14.86
C ASN A 157 5.85 3.88 13.48
N VAL A 158 5.47 3.14 12.46
CA VAL A 158 5.62 3.54 11.05
C VAL A 158 4.28 3.50 10.33
N LEU A 159 3.95 4.58 9.62
CA LEU A 159 2.83 4.65 8.69
C LEU A 159 3.34 4.49 7.26
N VAL A 160 2.73 3.60 6.48
CA VAL A 160 3.01 3.43 5.05
C VAL A 160 1.73 3.65 4.25
N CYS A 161 1.71 4.67 3.41
CA CYS A 161 0.62 4.90 2.47
C CYS A 161 1.09 4.62 1.04
N ALA A 162 0.51 3.59 0.42
CA ALA A 162 0.95 3.10 -0.89
C ALA A 162 -0.23 2.59 -1.74
N HIS A 163 -0.05 1.51 -2.50
CA HIS A 163 -0.98 1.07 -3.54
C HIS A 163 -1.33 -0.41 -3.40
N GLY A 164 -2.34 -0.85 -4.16
CA GLY A 164 -2.84 -2.21 -4.08
C GLY A 164 -1.76 -3.28 -4.27
N ASN A 165 -0.92 -3.17 -5.30
CA ASN A 165 0.08 -4.20 -5.59
C ASN A 165 1.35 -4.04 -4.76
N SER A 166 1.80 -2.82 -4.47
CA SER A 166 2.93 -2.63 -3.54
C SER A 166 2.59 -3.13 -2.12
N LEU A 167 1.36 -2.89 -1.64
CA LEU A 167 0.93 -3.42 -0.35
C LEU A 167 0.73 -4.94 -0.37
N ARG A 168 0.23 -5.53 -1.48
CA ARG A 168 0.19 -7.00 -1.61
C ARG A 168 1.58 -7.62 -1.46
N SER A 169 2.61 -7.00 -2.04
CA SER A 169 4.00 -7.47 -1.86
C SER A 169 4.41 -7.49 -0.39
N LEU A 170 4.06 -6.45 0.38
CA LEU A 170 4.35 -6.38 1.82
C LEU A 170 3.55 -7.42 2.61
N ILE A 171 2.25 -7.53 2.36
CA ILE A 171 1.35 -8.48 3.03
C ILE A 171 1.79 -9.93 2.77
N MET A 172 2.14 -10.25 1.52
CA MET A 172 2.69 -11.55 1.15
C MET A 172 3.89 -11.94 2.02
N SER A 173 4.82 -11.02 2.21
CA SER A 173 6.01 -11.24 3.05
C SER A 173 5.69 -11.27 4.55
N LEU A 174 4.82 -10.39 5.04
CA LEU A 174 4.49 -10.28 6.46
C LEU A 174 3.65 -11.45 6.97
N GLU A 175 2.76 -11.98 6.14
CA GLU A 175 1.80 -13.05 6.48
C GLU A 175 2.20 -14.41 5.89
N ASN A 176 3.34 -14.53 5.17
CA ASN A 176 3.80 -15.73 4.48
C ASN A 176 2.73 -16.33 3.53
N ILE A 177 2.03 -15.46 2.79
CA ILE A 177 1.01 -15.86 1.82
C ILE A 177 1.70 -16.35 0.54
N SER A 178 1.20 -17.43 -0.05
CA SER A 178 1.75 -17.98 -1.30
C SER A 178 1.48 -17.09 -2.52
N SER A 179 2.19 -17.34 -3.62
CA SER A 179 1.99 -16.65 -4.90
C SER A 179 0.59 -16.87 -5.49
N GLU A 180 0.01 -18.04 -5.22
CA GLU A 180 -1.34 -18.42 -5.67
C GLU A 180 -2.43 -17.73 -4.84
N GLU A 181 -2.18 -17.49 -3.56
CA GLU A 181 -3.16 -16.91 -2.65
C GLU A 181 -3.15 -15.37 -2.69
N ILE A 182 -1.95 -14.75 -2.82
CA ILE A 182 -1.82 -13.28 -2.77
C ILE A 182 -2.59 -12.57 -3.87
N VAL A 183 -2.78 -13.19 -5.02
CA VAL A 183 -3.53 -12.60 -6.14
C VAL A 183 -5.02 -12.39 -5.83
N ASN A 184 -5.54 -13.12 -4.84
CA ASN A 184 -6.92 -13.02 -4.37
C ASN A 184 -7.09 -12.06 -3.18
N VAL A 185 -5.99 -11.58 -2.60
CA VAL A 185 -6.06 -10.63 -1.47
C VAL A 185 -6.55 -9.27 -1.98
N GLU A 186 -7.68 -8.82 -1.48
CA GLU A 186 -8.23 -7.49 -1.77
C GLU A 186 -7.84 -6.51 -0.65
N ILE A 187 -7.44 -5.30 -1.07
CA ILE A 187 -7.09 -4.21 -0.16
C ILE A 187 -7.99 -3.03 -0.52
N GLY A 188 -8.90 -2.69 0.37
CA GLY A 188 -9.80 -1.55 0.21
C GLY A 188 -9.06 -0.20 0.19
N THR A 189 -9.59 0.79 -0.53
CA THR A 189 -9.08 2.17 -0.49
C THR A 189 -9.36 2.79 0.87
N GLY A 190 -8.36 3.45 1.47
CA GLY A 190 -8.51 4.06 2.79
C GLY A 190 -8.73 3.08 3.96
N GLU A 191 -8.52 1.78 3.77
CA GLU A 191 -8.65 0.80 4.84
C GLU A 191 -7.30 0.55 5.52
N PRO A 192 -7.17 0.89 6.83
CA PRO A 192 -5.94 0.64 7.58
C PRO A 192 -5.73 -0.86 7.84
N ILE A 193 -4.51 -1.33 7.68
CA ILE A 193 -4.07 -2.67 8.06
C ILE A 193 -3.00 -2.50 9.13
N LEU A 194 -3.25 -3.01 10.32
CA LEU A 194 -2.37 -2.87 11.47
C LEU A 194 -1.57 -4.14 11.71
N TYR A 195 -0.26 -3.96 11.85
CA TYR A 195 0.64 -4.99 12.35
C TYR A 195 1.32 -4.51 13.62
N SER A 196 1.33 -5.36 14.65
CA SER A 196 2.17 -5.18 15.83
C SER A 196 3.47 -5.97 15.69
N PHE A 197 4.53 -5.46 16.28
CA PHE A 197 5.81 -6.14 16.42
C PHE A 197 6.26 -6.08 17.89
N ASN A 198 6.45 -7.24 18.48
CA ASN A 198 7.02 -7.39 19.80
C ASN A 198 8.45 -7.92 19.66
N SER A 199 9.41 -7.31 20.35
CA SER A 199 10.83 -7.63 20.23
C SER A 199 11.08 -9.14 20.40
N GLY A 200 11.67 -9.75 19.34
CA GLY A 200 11.99 -11.18 19.28
C GLY A 200 10.89 -12.05 18.65
N GLU A 201 9.78 -11.47 18.19
CA GLU A 201 8.66 -12.17 17.56
C GLU A 201 8.54 -11.82 16.07
N SER A 202 7.61 -12.45 15.36
CA SER A 202 7.18 -12.06 14.02
C SER A 202 6.17 -10.90 14.08
N PHE A 203 5.95 -10.23 12.95
CA PHE A 203 4.83 -9.30 12.80
C PHE A 203 3.52 -10.06 12.97
N LYS A 204 2.60 -9.44 13.72
CA LYS A 204 1.26 -9.98 13.94
C LYS A 204 0.24 -9.00 13.43
N LYS A 205 -0.65 -9.46 12.55
CA LYS A 205 -1.80 -8.67 12.09
C LYS A 205 -2.80 -8.53 13.22
N GLU A 206 -3.26 -7.30 13.46
CA GLU A 206 -4.26 -6.98 14.46
C GLU A 206 -5.60 -6.65 13.80
N THR A 207 -6.69 -6.92 14.49
CA THR A 207 -8.04 -6.51 14.05
C THR A 207 -8.30 -5.08 14.49
N LEU A 208 -8.78 -4.25 13.56
CA LEU A 208 -9.18 -2.85 13.80
C LEU A 208 -10.67 -2.73 14.01
#